data_7ccb75f6b7c3c3245bcd0a58f2416df0
#
_entry.id   7ccb75f6b7c3c3245bcd0a58f2416df0
#
_cell.length_a   1.000
_cell.length_b   1.000
_cell.length_c   1.000
_cell.angle_alpha   90.00
_cell.angle_beta   90.00
_cell.angle_gamma   90.00
#
_symmetry.space_group_name_H-M   'P 1'
#
loop_
_entity.id
_entity.type
_entity.pdbx_description
1 polymer ?
#
loop_
_entity_poly.entity_id
_entity_poly.type
_entity_poly.pdbx_seq_one_letter_code
_entity_poly.pdbx_strand_id
1 'polypeptide(L)'
;MELLDLLIDIDKKEYKCYSELLKLLSQNQEFKNAIVQGVKEGKIRRFDEELWEKIRTQNIRAINNFEDVFIDGTNIGYCTVTSKQLSYSLDDCYICGGVLPILKGTENCDDGSHTWILHNSEIIDTTLMLIIDKDYAEKIGYIEENRYNPNNDYIYLATKEFTNDPDIKGANKRKNF
;
A
#
# COMPACT_ATOMS: atom_id res chain seq x y z
N MET A 1 -5.87 0.68 24.46
CA MET A 1 -5.31 1.62 23.49
C MET A 1 -6.21 1.58 22.27
N GLU A 2 -6.94 2.64 22.03
CA GLU A 2 -7.73 2.71 20.82
C GLU A 2 -6.80 2.84 19.60
N LEU A 3 -7.25 2.39 18.43
CA LEU A 3 -6.48 2.56 17.19
C LEU A 3 -6.12 4.03 16.97
N LEU A 4 -7.00 4.95 17.41
CA LEU A 4 -6.75 6.37 17.47
C LEU A 4 -5.50 6.72 18.29
N ASP A 5 -5.22 6.03 19.39
CA ASP A 5 -4.02 6.30 20.19
C ASP A 5 -2.74 5.85 19.49
N LEU A 6 -2.86 4.84 18.61
CA LEU A 6 -1.77 4.42 17.72
C LEU A 6 -1.62 5.30 16.49
N LEU A 7 -2.67 6.04 16.15
CA LEU A 7 -2.72 7.00 15.05
C LEU A 7 -2.56 8.45 15.54
N ILE A 8 -2.74 8.74 16.85
CA ILE A 8 -2.67 10.06 17.45
C ILE A 8 -1.22 10.59 17.53
N ASP A 9 -0.23 9.71 17.61
CA ASP A 9 1.18 10.08 17.45
C ASP A 9 1.58 10.34 15.98
N ILE A 10 0.61 10.29 15.06
CA ILE A 10 0.84 10.67 13.69
C ILE A 10 0.93 12.19 13.60
N ASP A 11 2.07 12.69 13.19
CA ASP A 11 2.25 14.11 12.83
C ASP A 11 1.09 14.51 11.88
N LYS A 12 0.57 15.72 12.06
CA LYS A 12 -0.51 16.24 11.20
C LYS A 12 -0.23 16.13 9.70
N LYS A 13 1.03 16.02 9.29
CA LYS A 13 1.43 15.73 7.92
C LYS A 13 1.06 14.31 7.48
N GLU A 14 1.18 13.32 8.35
CA GLU A 14 0.90 11.93 8.03
C GLU A 14 -0.59 11.59 8.03
N TYR A 15 -1.43 12.45 8.63
CA TYR A 15 -2.87 12.20 8.74
C TYR A 15 -3.54 11.95 7.39
N LYS A 16 -3.12 12.64 6.34
CA LYS A 16 -3.65 12.45 4.98
C LYS A 16 -3.31 11.08 4.40
N CYS A 17 -2.14 10.53 4.73
CA CYS A 17 -1.71 9.20 4.32
C CYS A 17 -2.70 8.12 4.77
N TYR A 18 -3.29 8.30 5.93
CA TYR A 18 -4.20 7.35 6.56
C TYR A 18 -5.68 7.64 6.30
N SER A 19 -5.98 8.60 5.42
CA SER A 19 -7.38 9.03 5.19
C SER A 19 -8.27 7.89 4.72
N GLU A 20 -7.79 7.01 3.84
CA GLU A 20 -8.58 5.86 3.37
C GLU A 20 -8.77 4.83 4.48
N LEU A 21 -7.73 4.51 5.24
CA LEU A 21 -7.85 3.62 6.38
C LEU A 21 -8.87 4.14 7.39
N LEU A 22 -8.76 5.41 7.79
CA LEU A 22 -9.68 6.03 8.74
C LEU A 22 -11.13 6.01 8.26
N LYS A 23 -11.34 6.26 6.98
CA LYS A 23 -12.67 6.17 6.35
C LYS A 23 -13.23 4.75 6.43
N LEU A 24 -12.46 3.74 6.05
CA LEU A 24 -12.89 2.34 6.13
C LEU A 24 -13.20 1.92 7.57
N LEU A 25 -12.38 2.32 8.54
CA LEU A 25 -12.60 2.04 9.95
C LEU A 25 -13.87 2.68 10.49
N SER A 26 -14.22 3.88 10.01
CA SER A 26 -15.44 4.57 10.41
C SER A 26 -16.70 3.94 9.81
N GLN A 27 -16.58 3.29 8.68
CA GLN A 27 -17.69 2.70 7.93
C GLN A 27 -17.94 1.23 8.21
N ASN A 28 -16.94 0.51 8.75
CA ASN A 28 -17.02 -0.93 8.95
C ASN A 28 -16.46 -1.33 10.32
N GLN A 29 -17.39 -1.62 11.25
CA GLN A 29 -17.03 -1.97 12.63
C GLN A 29 -16.29 -3.30 12.74
N GLU A 30 -16.63 -4.28 11.92
CA GLU A 30 -15.95 -5.58 11.92
C GLU A 30 -14.50 -5.45 11.48
N PHE A 31 -14.26 -4.72 10.39
CA PHE A 31 -12.91 -4.42 9.93
C PHE A 31 -12.12 -3.61 10.96
N LYS A 32 -12.75 -2.60 11.59
CA LYS A 32 -12.14 -1.85 12.69
C LYS A 32 -11.71 -2.75 13.82
N ASN A 33 -12.57 -3.66 14.26
CA ASN A 33 -12.24 -4.59 15.34
C ASN A 33 -11.07 -5.50 14.97
N ALA A 34 -11.03 -5.99 13.73
CA ALA A 34 -9.95 -6.83 13.23
C ALA A 34 -8.61 -6.07 13.19
N ILE A 35 -8.61 -4.83 12.74
CA ILE A 35 -7.39 -3.99 12.73
C ILE A 35 -6.93 -3.71 14.17
N VAL A 36 -7.81 -3.31 15.07
CA VAL A 36 -7.47 -3.06 16.48
C VAL A 36 -6.88 -4.32 17.13
N GLN A 37 -7.49 -5.48 16.88
CA GLN A 37 -7.00 -6.74 17.43
C GLN A 37 -5.61 -7.08 16.86
N GLY A 38 -5.42 -6.90 15.56
CA GLY A 38 -4.13 -7.14 14.91
C GLY A 38 -3.02 -6.25 15.47
N VAL A 39 -3.32 -5.00 15.77
CA VAL A 39 -2.37 -4.10 16.43
C VAL A 39 -2.03 -4.58 17.84
N LYS A 40 -3.03 -4.97 18.63
CA LYS A 40 -2.81 -5.49 20.00
C LYS A 40 -1.97 -6.76 20.02
N GLU A 41 -2.12 -7.60 19.00
CA GLU A 41 -1.35 -8.84 18.84
C GLU A 41 0.03 -8.63 18.21
N GLY A 42 0.38 -7.41 17.84
CA GLY A 42 1.63 -7.10 17.13
C GLY A 42 1.66 -7.62 15.68
N LYS A 43 0.50 -7.88 15.10
CA LYS A 43 0.33 -8.39 13.74
C LYS A 43 0.14 -7.27 12.70
N ILE A 44 -0.19 -6.08 13.16
CA ILE A 44 -0.38 -4.89 12.34
C ILE A 44 0.38 -3.73 12.97
N ARG A 45 1.11 -3.00 12.15
CA ARG A 45 1.77 -1.76 12.53
C ARG A 45 1.75 -0.74 11.38
N ARG A 46 1.97 0.51 11.71
CA ARG A 46 2.18 1.59 10.74
C ARG A 46 3.50 1.39 9.99
N PHE A 47 3.68 2.16 8.92
CA PHE A 47 5.00 2.32 8.33
C PHE A 47 5.98 2.81 9.39
N ASP A 48 7.06 2.08 9.54
CA ASP A 48 8.14 2.41 10.47
C ASP A 48 9.14 3.40 9.83
N GLU A 49 10.04 3.94 10.63
CA GLU A 49 11.03 4.92 10.15
C GLU A 49 11.96 4.32 9.09
N GLU A 50 12.28 3.05 9.16
CA GLU A 50 13.09 2.39 8.15
C GLU A 50 12.41 2.40 6.78
N LEU A 51 11.12 2.11 6.73
CA LEU A 51 10.33 2.14 5.50
C LEU A 51 10.14 3.57 4.99
N TRP A 52 9.87 4.53 5.88
CA TRP A 52 9.81 5.94 5.51
C TRP A 52 11.12 6.46 4.93
N GLU A 53 12.26 6.06 5.47
CA GLU A 53 13.56 6.42 4.91
C GLU A 53 13.74 5.88 3.49
N LYS A 54 13.32 4.65 3.24
CA LYS A 54 13.33 4.08 1.88
C LYS A 54 12.45 4.86 0.92
N ILE A 55 11.30 5.34 1.37
CA ILE A 55 10.40 6.20 0.59
C ILE A 55 11.08 7.54 0.28
N ARG A 56 11.67 8.21 1.27
CA ARG A 56 12.33 9.52 1.11
C ARG A 56 13.54 9.48 0.19
N THR A 57 14.26 8.40 0.18
CA THR A 57 15.49 8.24 -0.65
C THR A 57 15.19 7.87 -2.09
N GLN A 58 13.93 7.57 -2.44
CA GLN A 58 13.55 7.28 -3.82
C GLN A 58 13.58 8.52 -4.70
N ASN A 59 14.38 8.45 -5.75
CA ASN A 59 14.39 9.46 -6.80
C ASN A 59 13.61 8.95 -8.02
N ILE A 60 12.39 9.44 -8.16
CA ILE A 60 11.46 8.99 -9.21
C ILE A 60 11.10 10.16 -10.10
N ARG A 61 11.38 10.05 -11.40
CA ARG A 61 11.14 11.13 -12.38
C ARG A 61 9.67 11.47 -12.60
N ALA A 62 8.80 10.47 -12.56
CA ALA A 62 7.37 10.63 -12.81
C ALA A 62 6.62 11.19 -11.59
N ILE A 63 7.26 11.12 -10.44
CA ILE A 63 6.75 11.60 -9.16
C ILE A 63 7.87 12.46 -8.57
N ASN A 64 7.68 13.77 -8.48
CA ASN A 64 8.72 14.71 -8.07
C ASN A 64 9.33 14.36 -6.73
N ASN A 65 8.52 13.89 -5.79
CA ASN A 65 8.94 13.36 -4.53
C ASN A 65 8.01 12.20 -4.14
N PHE A 66 8.55 11.01 -3.99
CA PHE A 66 7.74 9.83 -3.68
C PHE A 66 7.06 9.93 -2.31
N GLU A 67 7.69 10.57 -1.35
CA GLU A 67 7.09 10.86 -0.04
C GLU A 67 5.82 11.70 -0.17
N ASP A 68 5.80 12.68 -1.06
CA ASP A 68 4.65 13.57 -1.24
C ASP A 68 3.41 12.83 -1.72
N VAL A 69 3.56 11.73 -2.45
CA VAL A 69 2.44 10.89 -2.88
C VAL A 69 1.64 10.37 -1.68
N PHE A 70 2.33 10.05 -0.60
CA PHE A 70 1.69 9.59 0.64
C PHE A 70 1.19 10.77 1.48
N ILE A 71 2.01 11.79 1.66
CA ILE A 71 1.67 12.98 2.46
C ILE A 71 0.45 13.70 1.92
N ASP A 72 0.32 13.79 0.60
CA ASP A 72 -0.83 14.42 -0.07
C ASP A 72 -2.05 13.51 -0.18
N GLY A 73 -1.94 12.24 0.17
CA GLY A 73 -3.01 11.25 0.03
C GLY A 73 -3.25 10.79 -1.41
N THR A 74 -2.35 11.10 -2.33
CA THR A 74 -2.46 10.69 -3.74
C THR A 74 -2.08 9.23 -3.98
N ASN A 75 -1.62 8.52 -2.94
CA ASN A 75 -1.43 7.07 -2.96
C ASN A 75 -2.75 6.29 -3.12
N ILE A 76 -3.87 6.90 -2.76
CA ILE A 76 -5.20 6.29 -2.85
C ILE A 76 -5.59 6.13 -4.32
N GLY A 77 -5.97 4.91 -4.71
CA GLY A 77 -6.26 4.56 -6.09
C GLY A 77 -5.04 4.22 -6.95
N TYR A 78 -3.83 4.34 -6.40
CA TYR A 78 -2.56 4.07 -7.09
C TYR A 78 -1.78 2.90 -6.48
N CYS A 79 -2.46 1.94 -5.88
CA CYS A 79 -1.83 0.83 -5.18
C CYS A 79 -0.79 0.05 -6.01
N THR A 80 -1.04 -0.14 -7.30
CA THR A 80 -0.10 -0.81 -8.21
C THR A 80 1.17 0.00 -8.42
N VAL A 81 1.03 1.30 -8.64
CA VAL A 81 2.17 2.20 -8.89
C VAL A 81 3.01 2.36 -7.62
N THR A 82 2.38 2.66 -6.51
CA THR A 82 3.09 2.89 -5.25
C THR A 82 3.75 1.63 -4.72
N SER A 83 3.09 0.48 -4.81
CA SER A 83 3.70 -0.81 -4.44
C SER A 83 4.90 -1.13 -5.31
N LYS A 84 4.78 -0.94 -6.62
CA LYS A 84 5.87 -1.19 -7.55
C LYS A 84 7.06 -0.27 -7.29
N GLN A 85 6.82 1.02 -7.07
CA GLN A 85 7.89 1.97 -6.80
C GLN A 85 8.61 1.66 -5.48
N LEU A 86 7.85 1.37 -4.42
CA LEU A 86 8.43 1.01 -3.14
C LEU A 86 9.23 -0.29 -3.21
N SER A 87 8.79 -1.26 -4.00
CA SER A 87 9.47 -2.54 -4.15
C SER A 87 10.91 -2.41 -4.66
N TYR A 88 11.23 -1.31 -5.35
CA TYR A 88 12.59 -1.07 -5.83
C TYR A 88 13.61 -0.78 -4.74
N SER A 89 13.14 -0.39 -3.56
CA SER A 89 13.98 -0.16 -2.38
C SER A 89 14.01 -1.35 -1.42
N LEU A 90 13.33 -2.44 -1.77
CA LEU A 90 13.23 -3.64 -0.94
C LEU A 90 13.93 -4.82 -1.61
N ASP A 91 14.70 -5.56 -0.83
CA ASP A 91 15.29 -6.81 -1.27
C ASP A 91 14.29 -7.97 -1.09
N ASP A 92 14.36 -8.95 -1.99
CA ASP A 92 13.58 -10.20 -1.88
C ASP A 92 12.08 -10.01 -1.61
N CYS A 93 11.46 -9.09 -2.33
CA CYS A 93 10.03 -8.85 -2.23
C CYS A 93 9.28 -9.34 -3.47
N TYR A 94 7.98 -9.53 -3.29
CA TYR A 94 7.03 -9.80 -4.37
C TYR A 94 5.95 -8.73 -4.39
N ILE A 95 5.42 -8.44 -5.57
CA ILE A 95 4.21 -7.65 -5.71
C ILE A 95 3.06 -8.63 -5.87
N CYS A 96 2.05 -8.49 -5.02
CA CYS A 96 0.88 -9.34 -5.00
C CYS A 96 -0.32 -8.53 -5.51
N GLY A 97 -1.02 -9.10 -6.47
CA GLY A 97 -2.30 -8.60 -6.94
C GLY A 97 -3.42 -9.52 -6.48
N GLY A 98 -4.55 -8.95 -6.17
CA GLY A 98 -5.71 -9.72 -5.72
C GLY A 98 -6.88 -8.83 -5.35
N VAL A 99 -7.60 -9.22 -4.33
CA VAL A 99 -8.81 -8.55 -3.88
C VAL A 99 -8.73 -8.27 -2.38
N LEU A 100 -9.10 -7.06 -2.01
CA LEU A 100 -9.45 -6.69 -0.64
C LEU A 100 -10.91 -6.23 -0.64
N PRO A 101 -11.87 -7.10 -0.30
CA PRO A 101 -13.30 -6.82 -0.49
C PRO A 101 -13.83 -5.57 0.19
N ILE A 102 -13.21 -5.14 1.29
CA ILE A 102 -13.58 -3.90 1.99
C ILE A 102 -13.40 -2.66 1.12
N LEU A 103 -12.52 -2.71 0.12
CA LEU A 103 -12.31 -1.60 -0.81
C LEU A 103 -13.36 -1.52 -1.92
N LYS A 104 -14.18 -2.55 -2.09
CA LYS A 104 -15.21 -2.59 -3.13
C LYS A 104 -16.21 -1.48 -2.96
N GLY A 105 -16.42 -0.71 -4.02
CA GLY A 105 -17.34 0.41 -4.02
C GLY A 105 -16.81 1.67 -3.34
N THR A 106 -15.54 1.71 -2.96
CA THR A 106 -14.89 2.96 -2.56
C THR A 106 -14.60 3.84 -3.77
N GLU A 107 -14.34 5.13 -3.54
CA GLU A 107 -14.20 6.14 -4.59
C GLU A 107 -13.19 5.76 -5.69
N ASN A 108 -12.17 5.02 -5.34
CA ASN A 108 -11.08 4.66 -6.26
C ASN A 108 -10.99 3.15 -6.54
N CYS A 109 -12.00 2.38 -6.17
CA CYS A 109 -11.98 0.93 -6.34
C CYS A 109 -13.40 0.34 -6.46
N ASP A 110 -13.83 0.07 -7.68
CA ASP A 110 -15.19 -0.42 -7.95
C ASP A 110 -15.37 -1.90 -7.60
N ASP A 111 -14.34 -2.72 -7.82
CA ASP A 111 -14.42 -4.20 -7.74
C ASP A 111 -13.65 -4.80 -6.56
N GLY A 112 -12.96 -3.98 -5.77
CA GLY A 112 -12.14 -4.43 -4.65
C GLY A 112 -10.75 -4.93 -5.05
N SER A 113 -10.38 -4.82 -6.33
CA SER A 113 -9.03 -5.17 -6.79
C SER A 113 -7.98 -4.33 -6.07
N HIS A 114 -6.88 -4.96 -5.68
CA HIS A 114 -5.86 -4.33 -4.88
C HIS A 114 -4.48 -4.91 -5.14
N THR A 115 -3.46 -4.12 -4.86
CA THR A 115 -2.05 -4.52 -5.00
C THR A 115 -1.30 -4.16 -3.72
N TRP A 116 -0.47 -5.07 -3.27
CA TRP A 116 0.39 -4.91 -2.09
C TRP A 116 1.75 -5.57 -2.31
N ILE A 117 2.68 -5.34 -1.39
CA ILE A 117 4.00 -5.96 -1.41
C ILE A 117 4.03 -7.08 -0.37
N LEU A 118 4.62 -8.22 -0.73
CA LEU A 118 5.01 -9.27 0.22
C LEU A 118 6.51 -9.17 0.46
N HIS A 119 6.92 -8.97 1.69
CA HIS A 119 8.30 -8.84 2.11
C HIS A 119 8.49 -9.43 3.51
N ASN A 120 9.40 -10.38 3.65
CA ASN A 120 9.73 -11.01 4.94
C ASN A 120 8.51 -11.54 5.73
N SER A 121 7.61 -12.25 5.06
CA SER A 121 6.37 -12.79 5.65
C SER A 121 5.38 -11.71 6.16
N GLU A 122 5.55 -10.48 5.75
CA GLU A 122 4.64 -9.38 6.00
C GLU A 122 4.15 -8.80 4.67
N ILE A 123 2.96 -8.26 4.67
CA ILE A 123 2.51 -7.42 3.56
C ILE A 123 2.72 -5.94 3.90
N ILE A 124 3.06 -5.18 2.88
CA ILE A 124 3.14 -3.72 2.94
C ILE A 124 2.05 -3.18 2.04
N ASP A 125 1.06 -2.55 2.63
CA ASP A 125 -0.07 -1.95 1.92
C ASP A 125 0.14 -0.44 1.80
N THR A 126 0.40 0.02 0.59
CA THR A 126 0.68 1.43 0.31
C THR A 126 -0.57 2.31 0.25
N THR A 127 -1.76 1.73 0.23
CA THR A 127 -3.03 2.47 0.31
C THR A 127 -3.46 2.68 1.76
N LEU A 128 -3.43 1.62 2.56
CA LEU A 128 -3.79 1.68 3.97
C LEU A 128 -2.64 2.14 4.87
N MET A 129 -1.43 2.20 4.32
CA MET A 129 -0.21 2.59 5.04
C MET A 129 0.09 1.70 6.24
N LEU A 130 -0.10 0.40 6.06
CA LEU A 130 0.07 -0.61 7.09
C LEU A 130 1.09 -1.68 6.67
N ILE A 131 1.78 -2.21 7.66
CA ILE A 131 2.56 -3.44 7.57
C ILE A 131 1.81 -4.51 8.36
N ILE A 132 1.48 -5.61 7.70
CA ILE A 132 0.59 -6.64 8.27
C ILE A 132 1.25 -8.01 8.12
N ASP A 133 1.27 -8.79 9.22
CA ASP A 133 1.63 -10.20 9.15
C ASP A 133 0.82 -10.91 8.08
N LYS A 134 1.47 -11.71 7.23
CA LYS A 134 0.84 -12.31 6.05
C LYS A 134 -0.39 -13.16 6.42
N ASP A 135 -0.27 -14.01 7.43
CA ASP A 135 -1.38 -14.90 7.83
C ASP A 135 -2.53 -14.09 8.42
N TYR A 136 -2.21 -13.00 9.12
CA TYR A 136 -3.22 -12.08 9.62
C TYR A 136 -3.90 -11.29 8.50
N ALA A 137 -3.17 -10.92 7.47
CA ALA A 137 -3.72 -10.25 6.29
C ALA A 137 -4.79 -11.13 5.62
N GLU A 138 -4.53 -12.41 5.43
CA GLU A 138 -5.52 -13.36 4.89
C GLU A 138 -6.77 -13.42 5.79
N LYS A 139 -6.59 -13.45 7.10
CA LYS A 139 -7.69 -13.47 8.08
C LYS A 139 -8.58 -12.23 8.00
N ILE A 140 -8.02 -11.05 7.71
CA ILE A 140 -8.80 -9.80 7.61
C ILE A 140 -9.32 -9.50 6.21
N GLY A 141 -9.11 -10.38 5.25
CA GLY A 141 -9.77 -10.33 3.95
C GLY A 141 -8.90 -10.16 2.73
N TYR A 142 -7.57 -10.10 2.84
CA TYR A 142 -6.69 -10.09 1.66
C TYR A 142 -6.74 -11.43 0.93
N ILE A 143 -7.05 -11.40 -0.34
CA ILE A 143 -7.13 -12.58 -1.22
C ILE A 143 -6.13 -12.39 -2.34
N GLU A 144 -4.99 -13.10 -2.26
CA GLU A 144 -3.97 -13.07 -3.29
C GLU A 144 -4.38 -13.94 -4.48
N GLU A 145 -4.37 -13.37 -5.66
CA GLU A 145 -4.66 -14.05 -6.93
C GLU A 145 -3.39 -14.24 -7.77
N ASN A 146 -2.50 -13.26 -7.74
CA ASN A 146 -1.28 -13.23 -8.53
C ASN A 146 -0.10 -12.75 -7.70
N ARG A 147 1.09 -13.25 -8.03
CA ARG A 147 2.34 -12.84 -7.40
C ARG A 147 3.41 -12.63 -8.48
N TYR A 148 4.09 -11.50 -8.40
CA TYR A 148 5.11 -11.13 -9.38
C TYR A 148 6.42 -10.77 -8.70
N ASN A 149 7.53 -11.22 -9.28
CA ASN A 149 8.84 -10.72 -8.92
C ASN A 149 9.05 -9.36 -9.58
N PRO A 150 9.27 -8.27 -8.84
CA PRO A 150 9.41 -6.92 -9.40
C PRO A 150 10.60 -6.78 -10.36
N ASN A 151 11.59 -7.65 -10.26
CA ASN A 151 12.76 -7.65 -11.14
C ASN A 151 12.53 -8.37 -12.47
N ASN A 152 11.69 -9.40 -12.50
CA ASN A 152 11.50 -10.28 -13.64
C ASN A 152 10.18 -10.05 -14.38
N ASP A 153 9.10 -9.72 -13.65
CA ASP A 153 7.73 -9.79 -14.15
C ASP A 153 7.01 -8.44 -14.15
N TYR A 154 7.74 -7.34 -14.06
CA TYR A 154 7.15 -6.01 -13.85
C TYR A 154 6.16 -5.55 -14.93
N ILE A 155 6.24 -6.11 -16.15
CA ILE A 155 5.36 -5.75 -17.27
C ILE A 155 3.90 -6.06 -16.97
N TYR A 156 3.64 -7.12 -16.22
CA TYR A 156 2.29 -7.56 -15.89
C TYR A 156 1.57 -6.71 -14.85
N LEU A 157 2.29 -5.83 -14.19
CA LEU A 157 1.75 -4.99 -13.12
C LEU A 157 1.13 -3.69 -13.61
N ALA A 158 1.40 -3.33 -14.87
CA ALA A 158 0.78 -2.17 -15.47
C ALA A 158 -0.62 -2.54 -15.96
N THR A 159 -1.66 -2.12 -15.27
CA THR A 159 -3.02 -2.16 -15.80
C THR A 159 -3.13 -1.27 -17.04
N LYS A 160 -4.11 -1.51 -17.91
CA LYS A 160 -4.31 -0.67 -19.11
C LYS A 160 -4.48 0.81 -18.77
N GLU A 161 -5.08 1.12 -17.64
CA GLU A 161 -5.27 2.49 -17.15
C GLU A 161 -3.94 3.15 -16.84
N PHE A 162 -3.07 2.46 -16.15
CA PHE A 162 -1.73 2.95 -15.83
C PHE A 162 -0.81 3.04 -17.05
N THR A 163 -0.96 2.17 -18.04
CA THR A 163 -0.14 2.25 -19.26
C THR A 163 -0.47 3.45 -20.14
N ASN A 164 -1.64 4.05 -19.98
CA ASN A 164 -2.06 5.21 -20.74
C ASN A 164 -1.73 6.54 -20.05
N ASP A 165 -1.40 6.53 -18.76
CA ASP A 165 -0.95 7.73 -18.06
C ASP A 165 0.51 8.04 -18.42
N PRO A 166 0.82 9.25 -18.96
CA PRO A 166 2.18 9.62 -19.36
C PRO A 166 3.19 9.57 -18.21
N ASP A 167 2.77 9.98 -17.01
CA ASP A 167 3.64 10.02 -15.83
C ASP A 167 4.01 8.61 -15.37
N ILE A 168 3.07 7.69 -15.45
CA ILE A 168 3.26 6.30 -15.10
C ILE A 168 4.07 5.56 -16.16
N LYS A 169 3.87 5.87 -17.44
CA LYS A 169 4.75 5.36 -18.52
C LYS A 169 6.21 5.75 -18.29
N GLY A 170 6.47 6.95 -17.79
CA GLY A 170 7.80 7.41 -17.44
C GLY A 170 8.44 6.59 -16.31
N ALA A 171 7.69 6.30 -15.24
CA ALA A 171 8.14 5.48 -14.13
C ALA A 171 8.42 4.02 -14.52
N ASN A 172 7.58 3.45 -15.38
CA ASN A 172 7.73 2.08 -15.86
C ASN A 172 8.94 1.88 -16.78
N LYS A 173 9.26 2.86 -17.60
CA LYS A 173 10.39 2.78 -18.54
C LYS A 173 11.76 2.73 -17.86
N ARG A 174 11.86 3.19 -16.64
CA ARG A 174 13.14 3.31 -15.95
C ARG A 174 13.73 2.00 -15.46
N LYS A 175 12.91 1.01 -15.19
CA LYS A 175 13.40 -0.28 -14.73
C LYS A 175 13.98 -1.15 -15.85
N ASN A 176 13.83 -0.74 -17.09
CA ASN A 176 14.39 -1.41 -18.26
C ASN A 176 15.86 -1.05 -18.55
N PHE A 177 16.46 -0.27 -17.66
CA PHE A 177 17.86 0.15 -17.81
C PHE A 177 18.73 -0.34 -16.67
#